data_10b61094d543a31fc7664eff7316aa30
#
_entry.id   10b61094d543a31fc7664eff7316aa30
#
_cell.length_a   1.000
_cell.length_b   1.000
_cell.length_c   1.000
_cell.angle_alpha   90.00
_cell.angle_beta   90.00
_cell.angle_gamma   90.00
#
_symmetry.space_group_name_H-M   'P 1'
#
loop_
_entity.id
_entity.type
_entity.pdbx_description
1 polymer ?
#
loop_
_entity_poly.entity_id
_entity_poly.type
_entity_poly.pdbx_seq_one_letter_code
_entity_poly.pdbx_strand_id
1 'polypeptide(L)'
;MAYIGNKIPANFQSLPAVQRFNGDGSDTTFTLSAQIANDQSILVSVDGVTQDSNAYAVDGTTLTFTAAPSSGTGNIFVNTISPVGSTVVPPDGSVTTAKLVDGSVTQAKVAGEAINESKLQVSNSPTNGLFLSAQSGNTGGLTWAEASAGKVLQVVSTTKTDTQSIQSTNFTDVFSVAITPSATSSKIFILLNINITGNVRYGGVKMYRDSTQINLGDASGSRTRVSISSEGNHDASNDSYVLKNGSSSFLDSPSTTNAVTYKVKAGSTQDADNNNYTYINRPANYDDGNYINNGASTFTLMEIAG
;
A
#
# COMPACT_ATOMS: atom_id res chain seq x y z
N MET A 1 53.84 28.62 32.28
CA MET A 1 54.18 27.81 31.11
C MET A 1 52.87 27.29 30.50
N ALA A 2 52.63 27.53 29.21
CA ALA A 2 51.48 26.99 28.54
C ALA A 2 51.65 25.47 28.38
N TYR A 3 50.65 24.70 28.76
CA TYR A 3 50.62 23.25 28.59
C TYR A 3 50.56 22.94 27.10
N ILE A 4 51.61 22.33 26.60
CA ILE A 4 51.71 21.84 25.20
C ILE A 4 51.19 20.42 25.19
N GLY A 5 49.88 20.25 25.24
CA GLY A 5 49.24 18.96 25.12
C GLY A 5 47.85 19.10 24.51
N ASN A 6 47.44 18.13 23.72
CA ASN A 6 46.10 18.05 23.19
C ASN A 6 45.10 18.05 24.37
N LYS A 7 44.01 18.84 24.29
CA LYS A 7 42.92 18.72 25.27
C LYS A 7 42.47 17.27 25.32
N ILE A 8 42.52 16.66 26.49
CA ILE A 8 41.97 15.35 26.74
C ILE A 8 40.47 15.41 26.32
N PRO A 9 39.98 14.60 25.39
CA PRO A 9 38.56 14.59 25.07
C PRO A 9 37.74 14.36 26.33
N ALA A 10 36.66 15.09 26.52
CA ALA A 10 35.80 15.06 27.71
C ALA A 10 35.12 13.68 28.00
N ASN A 11 35.44 12.65 27.24
CA ASN A 11 34.87 11.32 27.31
C ASN A 11 35.86 10.26 27.87
N PHE A 12 36.89 10.64 28.60
CA PHE A 12 37.65 9.65 29.34
C PHE A 12 36.83 9.20 30.54
N GLN A 13 36.51 7.92 30.64
CA GLN A 13 36.01 7.33 31.85
C GLN A 13 37.08 7.53 32.94
N SER A 14 36.76 8.28 33.99
CA SER A 14 37.65 8.43 35.11
C SER A 14 37.86 7.05 35.72
N LEU A 15 39.12 6.64 35.85
CA LEU A 15 39.45 5.47 36.64
C LEU A 15 38.94 5.69 38.08
N PRO A 16 38.45 4.63 38.76
CA PRO A 16 38.08 4.73 40.15
C PRO A 16 39.28 5.27 40.94
N ALA A 17 38.98 6.16 41.90
CA ALA A 17 40.01 6.67 42.77
C ALA A 17 40.72 5.51 43.50
N VAL A 18 41.99 5.71 43.83
CA VAL A 18 42.75 4.77 44.67
C VAL A 18 41.92 4.42 45.91
N GLN A 19 41.79 3.15 46.20
CA GLN A 19 41.05 2.66 47.36
C GLN A 19 42.02 2.18 48.42
N ARG A 20 41.71 2.44 49.68
CA ARG A 20 42.48 1.97 50.84
C ARG A 20 41.55 1.22 51.79
N PHE A 21 42.06 0.12 52.32
CA PHE A 21 41.40 -0.71 53.31
C PHE A 21 42.31 -0.93 54.50
N ASN A 22 41.70 -1.26 55.62
CA ASN A 22 42.44 -1.63 56.84
C ASN A 22 42.50 -3.16 56.91
N GLY A 23 43.67 -3.72 56.98
CA GLY A 23 43.86 -5.12 57.34
C GLY A 23 43.68 -5.29 58.87
N ASP A 24 43.10 -6.40 59.29
CA ASP A 24 42.93 -6.76 60.70
C ASP A 24 43.68 -8.06 61.06
N GLY A 25 44.34 -8.69 60.09
CA GLY A 25 45.04 -9.94 60.30
C GLY A 25 44.20 -11.20 60.23
N SER A 26 42.88 -11.01 59.96
CA SER A 26 41.91 -12.14 59.89
C SER A 26 41.01 -12.09 58.65
N ASP A 27 40.59 -10.92 58.21
CA ASP A 27 39.75 -10.76 57.03
C ASP A 27 40.57 -10.92 55.75
N THR A 28 40.03 -11.72 54.82
CA THR A 28 40.62 -11.95 53.52
C THR A 28 39.87 -11.27 52.38
N THR A 29 38.65 -10.74 52.61
CA THR A 29 37.77 -10.19 51.57
C THR A 29 37.53 -8.70 51.77
N PHE A 30 37.62 -7.92 50.69
CA PHE A 30 37.42 -6.47 50.67
C PHE A 30 36.52 -6.07 49.49
N THR A 31 35.59 -5.13 49.73
CA THR A 31 34.66 -4.67 48.71
C THR A 31 35.22 -3.46 47.98
N LEU A 32 35.46 -3.58 46.70
CA LEU A 32 35.91 -2.50 45.82
C LEU A 32 34.72 -1.60 45.45
N SER A 33 34.97 -0.33 45.23
CA SER A 33 33.98 0.67 44.82
C SER A 33 33.50 0.54 43.39
N ALA A 34 34.20 -0.24 42.56
CA ALA A 34 33.87 -0.47 41.14
C ALA A 34 34.15 -1.93 40.78
N GLN A 35 33.42 -2.42 39.78
CA GLN A 35 33.62 -3.76 39.22
C GLN A 35 34.96 -3.81 38.48
N ILE A 36 35.71 -4.87 38.70
CA ILE A 36 37.02 -5.13 38.15
C ILE A 36 36.94 -6.38 37.25
N ALA A 37 37.56 -6.34 36.07
CA ALA A 37 37.44 -7.40 35.08
C ALA A 37 38.18 -8.71 35.48
N ASN A 38 39.34 -8.53 36.07
CA ASN A 38 40.21 -9.62 36.52
C ASN A 38 41.32 -9.03 37.45
N ASP A 39 42.05 -9.91 38.14
CA ASP A 39 43.14 -9.59 39.04
C ASP A 39 44.29 -8.79 38.39
N GLN A 40 44.51 -8.92 37.08
CA GLN A 40 45.52 -8.15 36.35
C GLN A 40 45.07 -6.70 36.04
N SER A 41 43.82 -6.37 36.26
CA SER A 41 43.28 -5.02 36.06
C SER A 41 43.52 -4.09 37.25
N ILE A 42 44.05 -4.58 38.35
CA ILE A 42 44.38 -3.81 39.56
C ILE A 42 45.83 -4.06 39.98
N LEU A 43 46.37 -3.10 40.66
CA LEU A 43 47.61 -3.24 41.40
C LEU A 43 47.30 -3.15 42.87
N VAL A 44 47.64 -4.19 43.63
CA VAL A 44 47.39 -4.29 45.05
C VAL A 44 48.70 -4.23 45.79
N SER A 45 48.77 -3.45 46.87
CA SER A 45 49.88 -3.48 47.79
C SER A 45 49.41 -3.59 49.23
N VAL A 46 50.19 -4.30 50.06
CA VAL A 46 49.97 -4.44 51.50
C VAL A 46 51.24 -3.96 52.20
N ASP A 47 51.09 -3.06 53.17
CA ASP A 47 52.22 -2.43 53.88
C ASP A 47 53.28 -1.81 52.93
N GLY A 48 52.84 -1.29 51.77
CA GLY A 48 53.72 -0.71 50.74
C GLY A 48 54.39 -1.73 49.84
N VAL A 49 54.19 -3.01 50.02
CA VAL A 49 54.72 -4.07 49.16
C VAL A 49 53.67 -4.53 48.13
N THR A 50 54.01 -4.43 46.84
CA THR A 50 53.13 -4.90 45.76
C THR A 50 52.97 -6.43 45.87
N GLN A 51 51.72 -6.85 45.79
CA GLN A 51 51.32 -8.25 45.84
C GLN A 51 51.37 -8.89 44.45
N ASP A 52 51.83 -10.12 44.38
CA ASP A 52 51.69 -10.94 43.16
C ASP A 52 50.22 -11.23 42.89
N SER A 53 49.83 -11.25 41.62
CA SER A 53 48.45 -11.56 41.20
C SER A 53 48.00 -12.94 41.65
N ASN A 54 48.92 -13.86 41.98
CA ASN A 54 48.58 -15.17 42.57
C ASN A 54 48.24 -15.08 44.06
N ALA A 55 48.54 -13.95 44.72
CA ALA A 55 48.24 -13.73 46.16
C ALA A 55 46.83 -13.21 46.44
N TYR A 56 46.08 -12.86 45.39
CA TYR A 56 44.68 -12.40 45.47
C TYR A 56 43.91 -12.79 44.22
N ALA A 57 42.60 -12.74 44.33
CA ALA A 57 41.66 -12.90 43.20
C ALA A 57 40.59 -11.80 43.27
N VAL A 58 40.05 -11.42 42.13
CA VAL A 58 38.94 -10.48 42.03
C VAL A 58 37.80 -11.10 41.30
N ASP A 59 36.61 -11.05 41.90
CA ASP A 59 35.33 -11.40 41.28
C ASP A 59 34.34 -10.22 41.42
N GLY A 60 34.11 -9.53 40.31
CA GLY A 60 33.27 -8.35 40.29
C GLY A 60 33.81 -7.22 41.16
N THR A 61 33.19 -6.96 42.28
CA THR A 61 33.59 -5.96 43.27
C THR A 61 34.27 -6.58 44.48
N THR A 62 34.51 -7.88 44.51
CA THR A 62 35.11 -8.57 45.66
C THR A 62 36.56 -8.88 45.39
N LEU A 63 37.46 -8.26 46.18
CA LEU A 63 38.87 -8.62 46.26
C LEU A 63 39.07 -9.63 47.39
N THR A 64 39.65 -10.79 47.07
CA THR A 64 39.91 -11.88 48.04
C THR A 64 41.41 -12.19 48.06
N PHE A 65 42.04 -12.08 49.19
CA PHE A 65 43.44 -12.50 49.38
C PHE A 65 43.52 -14.00 49.70
N THR A 66 44.61 -14.64 49.30
CA THR A 66 44.88 -16.07 49.61
C THR A 66 45.24 -16.27 51.11
N ALA A 67 45.73 -15.18 51.76
CA ALA A 67 46.00 -15.13 53.20
C ALA A 67 45.60 -13.76 53.73
N ALA A 68 45.15 -13.67 54.97
CA ALA A 68 44.73 -12.40 55.58
C ALA A 68 45.88 -11.40 55.60
N PRO A 69 45.72 -10.15 55.09
CA PRO A 69 46.68 -9.08 55.20
C PRO A 69 46.95 -8.73 56.69
N SER A 70 48.20 -8.29 56.95
CA SER A 70 48.59 -7.82 58.29
C SER A 70 47.67 -6.74 58.85
N SER A 71 47.52 -6.66 60.17
CA SER A 71 46.77 -5.62 60.81
C SER A 71 47.44 -4.24 60.59
N GLY A 72 46.66 -3.28 60.10
CA GLY A 72 47.14 -1.91 59.85
C GLY A 72 46.06 -0.98 59.33
N THR A 73 46.24 0.33 59.53
CA THR A 73 45.29 1.35 59.06
C THR A 73 45.69 1.84 57.65
N GLY A 74 44.79 1.66 56.68
CA GLY A 74 45.02 2.06 55.30
C GLY A 74 46.19 1.33 54.62
N ASN A 75 46.60 0.19 55.17
CA ASN A 75 47.77 -0.57 54.75
C ASN A 75 47.52 -1.40 53.51
N ILE A 76 46.28 -1.64 53.10
CA ILE A 76 45.90 -2.24 51.85
C ILE A 76 45.59 -1.14 50.86
N PHE A 77 46.29 -1.12 49.74
CA PHE A 77 46.17 -0.10 48.70
C PHE A 77 45.82 -0.77 47.39
N VAL A 78 44.72 -0.34 46.76
CA VAL A 78 44.26 -0.87 45.50
C VAL A 78 44.20 0.24 44.45
N ASN A 79 44.96 0.08 43.38
CA ASN A 79 44.94 0.97 42.23
C ASN A 79 44.40 0.26 41.01
N THR A 80 43.36 0.78 40.38
CA THR A 80 42.77 0.24 39.17
C THR A 80 43.60 0.70 37.97
N ILE A 81 44.20 -0.26 37.25
CA ILE A 81 45.05 -0.01 36.09
C ILE A 81 44.23 0.02 34.80
N SER A 82 43.23 -0.86 34.70
CA SER A 82 42.34 -0.93 33.58
C SER A 82 40.90 -1.04 34.06
N PRO A 83 40.02 -0.15 33.66
CA PRO A 83 38.60 -0.33 33.95
C PRO A 83 38.06 -1.53 33.19
N VAL A 84 37.08 -2.23 33.76
CA VAL A 84 36.26 -3.17 32.99
C VAL A 84 35.76 -2.41 31.78
N GLY A 85 35.93 -3.00 30.61
CA GLY A 85 35.20 -2.57 29.43
C GLY A 85 33.70 -2.73 29.73
N SER A 86 33.10 -1.79 30.46
CA SER A 86 31.66 -1.69 30.51
C SER A 86 31.21 -1.55 29.04
N THR A 87 30.18 -2.24 28.65
CA THR A 87 29.43 -1.88 27.45
C THR A 87 29.12 -0.41 27.58
N VAL A 88 29.93 0.44 26.93
CA VAL A 88 29.72 1.89 27.00
C VAL A 88 28.43 2.14 26.29
N VAL A 89 27.33 2.31 27.05
CA VAL A 89 26.12 2.87 26.49
C VAL A 89 26.49 4.30 26.09
N PRO A 90 26.54 4.60 24.79
CA PRO A 90 26.88 5.94 24.35
C PRO A 90 25.88 6.93 24.97
N PRO A 91 26.31 8.08 25.48
CA PRO A 91 25.38 9.09 25.93
C PRO A 91 24.38 9.47 24.83
N ASP A 92 23.19 9.89 25.22
CA ASP A 92 22.15 10.33 24.27
C ASP A 92 22.70 11.39 23.32
N GLY A 93 22.45 11.21 22.02
CA GLY A 93 22.93 12.09 20.95
C GLY A 93 24.43 11.96 20.61
N SER A 94 25.21 11.11 21.31
CA SER A 94 26.64 10.95 21.05
C SER A 94 26.95 10.13 19.81
N VAL A 95 26.01 9.31 19.33
CA VAL A 95 26.13 8.55 18.06
C VAL A 95 25.58 9.42 16.94
N THR A 96 26.46 10.17 16.30
CA THR A 96 26.14 11.02 15.15
C THR A 96 26.25 10.22 13.85
N THR A 97 25.72 10.75 12.73
CA THR A 97 25.83 10.13 11.40
C THR A 97 27.26 9.84 11.00
N ALA A 98 28.22 10.70 11.38
CA ALA A 98 29.65 10.50 11.11
C ALA A 98 30.24 9.28 11.85
N LYS A 99 29.58 8.78 12.89
CA LYS A 99 30.01 7.59 13.66
C LYS A 99 29.34 6.30 13.16
N LEU A 100 28.34 6.41 12.28
CA LEU A 100 27.69 5.30 11.62
C LEU A 100 28.25 5.18 10.20
N VAL A 101 29.15 4.25 10.01
CA VAL A 101 29.69 3.94 8.67
C VAL A 101 28.58 3.30 7.82
N ASP A 102 28.58 3.57 6.51
CA ASP A 102 27.61 2.99 5.58
C ASP A 102 27.56 1.45 5.73
N GLY A 103 26.33 0.93 5.85
CA GLY A 103 26.10 -0.50 6.06
C GLY A 103 26.32 -1.00 7.49
N SER A 104 26.73 -0.15 8.44
CA SER A 104 26.96 -0.57 9.85
C SER A 104 25.67 -1.00 10.56
N VAL A 105 24.51 -0.45 10.16
CA VAL A 105 23.18 -0.87 10.64
C VAL A 105 22.59 -1.85 9.64
N THR A 106 22.78 -3.14 9.89
CA THR A 106 22.22 -4.21 9.06
C THR A 106 20.80 -4.58 9.50
N GLN A 107 20.07 -5.32 8.67
CA GLN A 107 18.73 -5.81 9.00
C GLN A 107 18.69 -6.56 10.34
N ALA A 108 19.71 -7.36 10.66
CA ALA A 108 19.79 -8.09 11.92
C ALA A 108 19.94 -7.20 13.16
N LYS A 109 20.35 -5.93 12.98
CA LYS A 109 20.51 -4.95 14.08
C LYS A 109 19.26 -4.08 14.28
N VAL A 110 18.27 -4.20 13.39
CA VAL A 110 16.97 -3.55 13.51
C VAL A 110 15.99 -4.61 13.99
N ALA A 111 15.54 -4.49 15.24
CA ALA A 111 14.55 -5.41 15.79
C ALA A 111 13.23 -5.34 14.99
N GLY A 112 12.45 -6.42 14.98
CA GLY A 112 11.10 -6.40 14.43
C GLY A 112 10.30 -5.24 15.06
N GLU A 113 9.52 -4.54 14.23
CA GLU A 113 8.70 -3.37 14.63
C GLU A 113 9.47 -2.14 15.16
N ALA A 114 10.81 -2.15 15.10
CA ALA A 114 11.63 -1.01 15.51
C ALA A 114 11.45 0.21 14.58
N ILE A 115 11.05 -0.02 13.33
CA ILE A 115 10.74 1.02 12.35
C ILE A 115 9.23 1.09 12.17
N ASN A 116 8.63 2.10 12.72
CA ASN A 116 7.21 2.42 12.54
C ASN A 116 7.03 3.71 11.73
N GLU A 117 5.79 4.09 11.48
CA GLU A 117 5.45 5.28 10.68
C GLU A 117 6.15 6.55 11.17
N SER A 118 6.29 6.73 12.49
CA SER A 118 6.92 7.92 13.07
C SER A 118 8.44 8.01 12.80
N LYS A 119 9.05 6.92 12.34
CA LYS A 119 10.48 6.85 11.97
C LYS A 119 10.71 7.03 10.47
N LEU A 120 9.63 6.99 9.69
CA LEU A 120 9.68 7.24 8.25
C LEU A 120 9.52 8.74 7.99
N GLN A 121 10.40 9.32 7.19
CA GLN A 121 10.25 10.70 6.76
C GLN A 121 9.26 10.74 5.60
N VAL A 122 8.03 11.09 5.90
CA VAL A 122 6.92 11.23 4.95
C VAL A 122 6.43 12.68 4.93
N SER A 123 5.92 13.13 3.79
CA SER A 123 5.53 14.53 3.59
C SER A 123 4.19 14.91 4.24
N ASN A 124 3.38 13.91 4.61
CA ASN A 124 2.05 14.11 5.20
C ASN A 124 1.74 13.05 6.26
N SER A 125 0.69 13.27 7.04
CA SER A 125 0.23 12.31 8.05
C SER A 125 -0.53 11.14 7.41
N PRO A 126 -0.44 9.93 7.99
CA PRO A 126 -1.22 8.78 7.53
C PRO A 126 -2.72 9.03 7.74
N THR A 127 -3.52 8.61 6.75
CA THR A 127 -4.98 8.62 6.81
C THR A 127 -5.48 7.26 6.32
N ASN A 128 -6.55 6.75 6.93
CA ASN A 128 -7.13 5.46 6.54
C ASN A 128 -7.47 5.43 5.04
N GLY A 129 -7.06 4.36 4.37
CA GLY A 129 -7.27 4.17 2.94
C GLY A 129 -6.18 4.72 2.04
N LEU A 130 -5.19 5.43 2.57
CA LEU A 130 -4.02 5.87 1.82
C LEU A 130 -2.93 4.78 1.77
N PHE A 131 -2.12 4.81 0.75
CA PHE A 131 -0.97 3.94 0.54
C PHE A 131 0.32 4.74 0.62
N LEU A 132 1.36 4.16 1.20
CA LEU A 132 2.68 4.77 1.16
C LEU A 132 3.22 4.70 -0.28
N SER A 133 3.43 5.85 -0.88
CA SER A 133 3.82 6.03 -2.27
C SER A 133 5.15 6.76 -2.38
N ALA A 134 5.97 6.40 -3.39
CA ALA A 134 7.16 7.15 -3.74
C ALA A 134 6.78 8.46 -4.44
N GLN A 135 7.37 9.57 -3.99
CA GLN A 135 7.11 10.91 -4.53
C GLN A 135 8.40 11.73 -4.54
N SER A 136 9.05 11.82 -5.68
CA SER A 136 10.39 12.43 -5.82
C SER A 136 10.47 13.92 -5.44
N GLY A 137 9.36 14.64 -5.47
CA GLY A 137 9.30 16.06 -5.09
C GLY A 137 9.10 16.32 -3.61
N ASN A 138 8.91 15.30 -2.79
CA ASN A 138 8.62 15.44 -1.37
C ASN A 138 9.84 15.16 -0.49
N THR A 139 9.90 15.83 0.65
CA THR A 139 10.93 15.56 1.67
C THR A 139 10.84 14.11 2.12
N GLY A 140 11.98 13.39 2.08
CA GLY A 140 12.04 11.95 2.37
C GLY A 140 11.63 11.05 1.19
N GLY A 141 11.14 11.60 0.07
CA GLY A 141 10.76 10.85 -1.13
C GLY A 141 9.52 9.97 -0.97
N LEU A 142 8.79 10.10 0.15
CA LEU A 142 7.61 9.30 0.49
C LEU A 142 6.43 10.20 0.83
N THR A 143 5.23 9.74 0.50
CA THR A 143 3.95 10.37 0.85
C THR A 143 2.85 9.33 1.02
N TRP A 144 1.88 9.61 1.87
CA TRP A 144 0.63 8.86 1.89
C TRP A 144 -0.28 9.42 0.79
N ALA A 145 -0.65 8.59 -0.17
CA ALA A 145 -1.46 8.97 -1.31
C ALA A 145 -2.58 7.97 -1.55
N GLU A 146 -3.66 8.45 -2.16
CA GLU A 146 -4.68 7.55 -2.68
C GLU A 146 -4.12 6.70 -3.82
N ALA A 147 -4.68 5.51 -4.02
CA ALA A 147 -4.41 4.74 -5.23
C ALA A 147 -4.86 5.58 -6.42
N SER A 148 -3.89 6.06 -7.22
CA SER A 148 -4.16 6.87 -8.40
C SER A 148 -4.63 5.99 -9.55
N ALA A 149 -5.46 6.55 -10.40
CA ALA A 149 -5.96 6.06 -11.71
C ALA A 149 -6.38 4.57 -11.80
N GLY A 150 -7.52 4.31 -12.39
CA GLY A 150 -8.03 2.95 -12.63
C GLY A 150 -8.87 2.34 -11.51
N LYS A 151 -9.01 3.01 -10.37
CA LYS A 151 -9.92 2.56 -9.29
C LYS A 151 -11.36 2.69 -9.74
N VAL A 152 -12.14 1.63 -9.60
CA VAL A 152 -13.60 1.70 -9.77
C VAL A 152 -14.18 2.42 -8.54
N LEU A 153 -14.81 3.57 -8.77
CA LEU A 153 -15.37 4.42 -7.70
C LEU A 153 -16.82 4.07 -7.41
N GLN A 154 -17.61 3.78 -8.46
CA GLN A 154 -19.00 3.33 -8.32
C GLN A 154 -19.39 2.45 -9.50
N VAL A 155 -20.39 1.61 -9.29
CA VAL A 155 -20.99 0.76 -10.31
C VAL A 155 -22.51 0.94 -10.25
N VAL A 156 -23.12 1.26 -11.39
CA VAL A 156 -24.55 1.33 -11.55
C VAL A 156 -24.97 0.37 -12.64
N SER A 157 -25.88 -0.55 -12.36
CA SER A 157 -26.31 -1.57 -13.32
C SER A 157 -27.82 -1.68 -13.32
N THR A 158 -28.38 -1.96 -14.48
CA THR A 158 -29.79 -2.28 -14.68
C THR A 158 -29.94 -3.51 -15.54
N THR A 159 -30.97 -4.27 -15.30
CA THR A 159 -31.32 -5.48 -16.06
C THR A 159 -32.75 -5.33 -16.59
N LYS A 160 -32.91 -5.61 -17.89
CA LYS A 160 -34.21 -5.71 -18.53
C LYS A 160 -34.52 -7.21 -18.73
N THR A 161 -35.59 -7.64 -18.14
CA THR A 161 -36.08 -9.05 -18.23
C THR A 161 -37.33 -9.19 -19.08
N ASP A 162 -38.06 -8.09 -19.25
CA ASP A 162 -39.22 -8.05 -20.12
C ASP A 162 -38.82 -8.00 -21.61
N THR A 163 -39.71 -8.41 -22.44
CA THR A 163 -39.55 -8.36 -23.92
C THR A 163 -40.01 -7.02 -24.46
N GLN A 164 -39.45 -6.59 -25.58
CA GLN A 164 -39.87 -5.36 -26.27
C GLN A 164 -39.85 -5.60 -27.78
N SER A 165 -40.90 -5.13 -28.49
CA SER A 165 -41.00 -5.13 -29.96
C SER A 165 -40.98 -3.68 -30.43
N ILE A 166 -40.08 -3.35 -31.36
CA ILE A 166 -39.87 -2.00 -31.84
C ILE A 166 -40.04 -2.00 -33.35
N GLN A 167 -41.07 -1.36 -33.83
CA GLN A 167 -41.32 -1.13 -35.26
C GLN A 167 -41.20 0.37 -35.54
N SER A 168 -39.95 0.85 -35.61
CA SER A 168 -39.67 2.26 -35.80
C SER A 168 -38.27 2.52 -36.30
N THR A 169 -38.14 3.43 -37.25
CA THR A 169 -36.85 4.04 -37.60
C THR A 169 -36.41 5.09 -36.60
N ASN A 170 -37.32 5.58 -35.76
CA ASN A 170 -36.99 6.40 -34.58
C ASN A 170 -36.59 5.47 -33.45
N PHE A 171 -35.30 5.38 -33.19
CA PHE A 171 -34.74 4.52 -32.14
C PHE A 171 -35.37 4.82 -30.79
N THR A 172 -35.93 3.79 -30.13
CA THR A 172 -36.68 3.86 -28.86
C THR A 172 -35.81 3.44 -27.69
N ASP A 173 -36.05 4.02 -26.53
CA ASP A 173 -35.31 3.71 -25.31
C ASP A 173 -35.52 2.24 -24.88
N VAL A 174 -34.41 1.53 -24.65
CA VAL A 174 -34.34 0.20 -24.06
C VAL A 174 -33.83 0.26 -22.64
N PHE A 175 -32.78 1.06 -22.43
CA PHE A 175 -32.21 1.36 -21.12
C PHE A 175 -32.03 2.87 -20.95
N SER A 176 -32.17 3.33 -19.70
CA SER A 176 -31.83 4.69 -19.27
C SER A 176 -31.28 4.62 -17.86
N VAL A 177 -30.01 4.97 -17.66
CA VAL A 177 -29.29 4.88 -16.39
C VAL A 177 -28.52 6.16 -16.17
N ALA A 178 -28.68 6.77 -14.99
CA ALA A 178 -27.93 7.96 -14.59
C ALA A 178 -26.77 7.57 -13.68
N ILE A 179 -25.65 8.28 -13.83
CA ILE A 179 -24.47 8.21 -12.96
C ILE A 179 -23.97 9.62 -12.72
N THR A 180 -23.52 9.91 -11.50
CA THR A 180 -22.93 11.20 -11.14
C THR A 180 -21.44 11.01 -10.90
N PRO A 181 -20.57 11.46 -11.82
CA PRO A 181 -19.12 11.30 -11.65
C PRO A 181 -18.61 12.11 -10.45
N SER A 182 -17.68 11.55 -9.70
CA SER A 182 -17.10 12.18 -8.52
C SER A 182 -16.07 13.27 -8.87
N ALA A 183 -15.46 13.19 -10.07
CA ALA A 183 -14.52 14.18 -10.57
C ALA A 183 -14.68 14.42 -12.08
N THR A 184 -14.27 15.60 -12.55
CA THR A 184 -14.29 15.93 -13.99
C THR A 184 -13.29 15.09 -14.79
N SER A 185 -12.26 14.54 -14.15
CA SER A 185 -11.29 13.61 -14.74
C SER A 185 -11.83 12.17 -14.83
N SER A 186 -12.88 11.83 -14.09
CA SER A 186 -13.47 10.48 -14.08
C SER A 186 -13.89 10.03 -15.46
N LYS A 187 -13.70 8.74 -15.73
CA LYS A 187 -14.16 8.06 -16.93
C LYS A 187 -15.32 7.15 -16.61
N ILE A 188 -16.23 6.96 -17.56
CA ILE A 188 -17.33 6.00 -17.41
C ILE A 188 -17.11 4.84 -18.36
N PHE A 189 -16.81 3.68 -17.78
CA PHE A 189 -16.73 2.43 -18.55
C PHE A 189 -18.12 1.83 -18.66
N ILE A 190 -18.57 1.68 -19.90
CA ILE A 190 -19.89 1.20 -20.28
C ILE A 190 -19.77 -0.25 -20.74
N LEU A 191 -20.60 -1.13 -20.16
CA LEU A 191 -20.77 -2.51 -20.61
C LEU A 191 -22.23 -2.72 -20.97
N LEU A 192 -22.49 -3.05 -22.21
CA LEU A 192 -23.78 -3.46 -22.71
C LEU A 192 -23.74 -4.93 -23.13
N ASN A 193 -24.66 -5.70 -22.58
CA ASN A 193 -24.97 -7.04 -23.05
C ASN A 193 -26.48 -7.05 -23.35
N ILE A 194 -26.85 -7.20 -24.62
CA ILE A 194 -28.22 -7.06 -25.08
C ILE A 194 -28.62 -8.24 -25.98
N ASN A 195 -29.73 -8.86 -25.65
CA ASN A 195 -30.34 -9.82 -26.52
C ASN A 195 -31.24 -9.06 -27.54
N ILE A 196 -30.80 -9.04 -28.79
CA ILE A 196 -31.44 -8.29 -29.86
C ILE A 196 -31.59 -9.17 -31.11
N THR A 197 -32.78 -9.22 -31.64
CA THR A 197 -33.09 -9.96 -32.88
C THR A 197 -33.85 -9.03 -33.82
N GLY A 198 -33.56 -9.08 -35.09
CA GLY A 198 -34.35 -8.39 -36.11
C GLY A 198 -35.25 -9.38 -36.87
N ASN A 199 -36.44 -8.96 -37.26
CA ASN A 199 -37.27 -9.74 -38.16
C ASN A 199 -36.69 -9.77 -39.59
N VAL A 200 -36.00 -8.69 -39.93
CA VAL A 200 -35.21 -8.51 -41.15
C VAL A 200 -33.89 -7.84 -40.78
N ARG A 201 -32.96 -7.75 -41.72
CA ARG A 201 -31.54 -7.35 -41.56
C ARG A 201 -31.28 -5.97 -40.94
N TYR A 202 -32.27 -5.22 -40.50
CA TYR A 202 -32.18 -3.77 -40.31
C TYR A 202 -32.27 -3.30 -38.86
N GLY A 203 -32.13 -4.17 -37.88
CA GLY A 203 -32.09 -3.74 -36.47
C GLY A 203 -30.75 -3.20 -36.03
N GLY A 204 -30.77 -2.25 -35.14
CA GLY A 204 -29.55 -1.67 -34.57
C GLY A 204 -29.74 -1.10 -33.18
N VAL A 205 -28.61 -0.92 -32.49
CA VAL A 205 -28.54 -0.30 -31.17
C VAL A 205 -27.66 0.94 -31.26
N LYS A 206 -28.11 2.02 -30.64
CA LYS A 206 -27.37 3.28 -30.49
C LYS A 206 -27.20 3.59 -29.00
N MET A 207 -26.00 4.02 -28.63
CA MET A 207 -25.71 4.49 -27.27
C MET A 207 -25.69 6.02 -27.25
N TYR A 208 -26.17 6.60 -26.15
CA TYR A 208 -26.21 8.04 -25.95
C TYR A 208 -25.69 8.39 -24.55
N ARG A 209 -25.00 9.53 -24.48
CA ARG A 209 -24.79 10.30 -23.29
C ARG A 209 -25.70 11.53 -23.36
N ASP A 210 -26.71 11.60 -22.51
CA ASP A 210 -27.78 12.58 -22.58
C ASP A 210 -28.46 12.61 -23.96
N SER A 211 -28.19 13.61 -24.78
CA SER A 211 -28.66 13.74 -26.16
C SER A 211 -27.59 13.42 -27.21
N THR A 212 -26.34 13.23 -26.78
CA THR A 212 -25.19 13.00 -27.68
C THR A 212 -25.01 11.51 -27.93
N GLN A 213 -25.03 11.09 -29.19
CA GLN A 213 -24.74 9.71 -29.58
C GLN A 213 -23.24 9.44 -29.42
N ILE A 214 -22.91 8.34 -28.72
CA ILE A 214 -21.55 7.88 -28.44
C ILE A 214 -21.31 6.47 -29.03
N ASN A 215 -20.07 5.99 -29.01
CA ASN A 215 -19.69 4.67 -29.51
C ASN A 215 -20.19 4.43 -30.95
N LEU A 216 -19.85 5.32 -31.83
CA LEU A 216 -20.27 5.36 -33.22
C LEU A 216 -19.23 4.74 -34.15
N GLY A 217 -19.66 3.91 -35.09
CA GLY A 217 -18.86 3.58 -36.26
C GLY A 217 -18.56 4.80 -37.13
N ASP A 218 -17.58 4.71 -38.02
CA ASP A 218 -17.24 5.79 -38.95
C ASP A 218 -18.36 6.05 -39.97
N ALA A 219 -18.48 7.32 -40.36
CA ALA A 219 -19.44 7.67 -41.42
C ALA A 219 -18.99 7.13 -42.79
N SER A 220 -19.89 6.48 -43.48
CA SER A 220 -19.61 5.93 -44.82
C SER A 220 -20.88 5.98 -45.69
N GLY A 221 -20.95 6.92 -46.59
CA GLY A 221 -22.11 7.16 -47.42
C GLY A 221 -23.39 7.37 -46.62
N SER A 222 -24.49 6.72 -47.05
CA SER A 222 -25.79 6.80 -46.38
C SER A 222 -26.01 5.76 -45.27
N ARG A 223 -24.95 5.03 -44.82
CA ARG A 223 -25.09 3.97 -43.81
C ARG A 223 -25.50 4.52 -42.46
N THR A 224 -26.50 3.90 -41.86
CA THR A 224 -26.87 4.22 -40.46
C THR A 224 -25.78 3.77 -39.50
N ARG A 225 -25.29 4.67 -38.71
CA ARG A 225 -24.25 4.40 -37.70
C ARG A 225 -24.88 3.89 -36.41
N VAL A 226 -24.45 2.72 -35.98
CA VAL A 226 -24.93 2.04 -34.76
C VAL A 226 -23.77 1.55 -33.92
N SER A 227 -24.01 1.31 -32.65
CA SER A 227 -23.05 0.69 -31.74
C SER A 227 -23.04 -0.84 -31.88
N ILE A 228 -24.20 -1.42 -32.09
CA ILE A 228 -24.41 -2.86 -32.36
C ILE A 228 -25.41 -2.98 -33.49
N SER A 229 -25.13 -3.86 -34.48
CA SER A 229 -26.09 -4.26 -35.49
C SER A 229 -26.75 -5.56 -35.06
N SER A 230 -28.08 -5.65 -35.17
CA SER A 230 -28.73 -6.94 -35.05
C SER A 230 -28.58 -7.72 -36.37
N GLU A 231 -28.32 -8.99 -36.25
CA GLU A 231 -28.47 -9.87 -37.39
C GLU A 231 -29.96 -10.16 -37.58
N GLY A 232 -30.48 -9.76 -38.71
CA GLY A 232 -31.82 -10.15 -39.16
C GLY A 232 -31.81 -11.48 -39.84
N ASN A 233 -32.93 -12.13 -39.88
CA ASN A 233 -33.11 -13.37 -40.63
C ASN A 233 -33.22 -13.07 -42.16
N HIS A 234 -32.29 -13.62 -42.93
CA HIS A 234 -32.37 -13.50 -44.41
C HIS A 234 -33.06 -14.68 -45.07
N ASP A 235 -33.03 -15.87 -44.47
CA ASP A 235 -33.64 -17.08 -45.00
C ASP A 235 -34.75 -17.55 -44.07
N ALA A 236 -35.94 -17.70 -44.64
CA ALA A 236 -37.24 -17.85 -44.03
C ALA A 236 -37.47 -19.14 -43.22
N SER A 237 -36.45 -19.96 -42.95
CA SER A 237 -36.81 -21.30 -42.46
C SER A 237 -36.51 -21.62 -40.99
N ASN A 238 -35.47 -21.11 -40.34
CA ASN A 238 -35.21 -21.49 -38.92
C ASN A 238 -34.59 -20.43 -38.00
N ASP A 239 -34.03 -19.36 -38.53
CA ASP A 239 -33.35 -18.34 -37.71
C ASP A 239 -34.27 -17.40 -36.91
N SER A 240 -35.55 -17.42 -37.23
CA SER A 240 -36.57 -16.58 -36.56
C SER A 240 -36.87 -16.98 -35.12
N TYR A 241 -36.47 -18.19 -34.72
CA TYR A 241 -36.62 -18.74 -33.37
C TYR A 241 -35.37 -18.54 -32.49
N VAL A 242 -34.29 -18.01 -33.05
CA VAL A 242 -33.00 -17.89 -32.34
C VAL A 242 -32.92 -16.54 -31.63
N LEU A 243 -32.66 -16.59 -30.35
CA LEU A 243 -32.30 -15.41 -29.58
C LEU A 243 -30.82 -15.09 -29.80
N LYS A 244 -30.52 -13.88 -30.28
CA LYS A 244 -29.16 -13.42 -30.56
C LYS A 244 -28.69 -12.46 -29.51
N ASN A 245 -27.40 -12.50 -29.20
CA ASN A 245 -26.77 -11.61 -28.21
C ASN A 245 -25.78 -10.66 -28.89
N GLY A 246 -25.85 -9.40 -28.56
CA GLY A 246 -24.88 -8.38 -28.89
C GLY A 246 -24.24 -7.81 -27.64
N SER A 247 -22.94 -7.55 -27.70
CA SER A 247 -22.22 -6.91 -26.60
C SER A 247 -21.37 -5.76 -27.12
N SER A 248 -21.21 -4.74 -26.31
CA SER A 248 -20.33 -3.61 -26.60
C SER A 248 -19.77 -3.04 -25.31
N SER A 249 -18.51 -2.62 -25.36
CA SER A 249 -17.86 -1.87 -24.29
C SER A 249 -17.33 -0.54 -24.82
N PHE A 250 -17.39 0.49 -24.02
CA PHE A 250 -16.93 1.82 -24.39
C PHE A 250 -16.47 2.59 -23.14
N LEU A 251 -15.37 3.30 -23.25
CA LEU A 251 -14.87 4.19 -22.21
C LEU A 251 -15.16 5.64 -22.59
N ASP A 252 -16.10 6.24 -21.89
CA ASP A 252 -16.51 7.64 -22.11
C ASP A 252 -15.79 8.60 -21.16
N SER A 253 -15.68 9.84 -21.56
CA SER A 253 -15.10 10.95 -20.78
C SER A 253 -16.14 12.07 -20.68
N PRO A 254 -17.02 12.07 -19.68
CA PRO A 254 -18.10 13.04 -19.58
C PRO A 254 -17.61 14.44 -19.19
N SER A 255 -16.43 14.52 -18.54
CA SER A 255 -15.78 15.77 -18.10
C SER A 255 -16.68 16.67 -17.25
N THR A 256 -17.51 16.08 -16.39
CA THR A 256 -18.44 16.79 -15.51
C THR A 256 -18.64 16.04 -14.20
N THR A 257 -19.03 16.76 -13.16
CA THR A 257 -19.51 16.22 -11.89
C THR A 257 -21.04 16.26 -11.74
N ASN A 258 -21.74 16.77 -12.77
CA ASN A 258 -23.19 16.70 -12.81
C ASN A 258 -23.66 15.30 -13.18
N ALA A 259 -24.89 14.97 -12.82
CA ALA A 259 -25.51 13.72 -13.23
C ALA A 259 -25.59 13.63 -14.75
N VAL A 260 -25.17 12.51 -15.32
CA VAL A 260 -25.17 12.20 -16.74
C VAL A 260 -26.05 10.98 -16.97
N THR A 261 -26.95 11.04 -17.95
CA THR A 261 -27.83 9.93 -18.29
C THR A 261 -27.31 9.20 -19.52
N TYR A 262 -26.97 7.93 -19.36
CA TYR A 262 -26.63 7.05 -20.46
C TYR A 262 -27.85 6.28 -20.90
N LYS A 263 -28.10 6.25 -22.22
CA LYS A 263 -29.25 5.58 -22.82
C LYS A 263 -28.81 4.59 -23.88
N VAL A 264 -29.54 3.50 -23.96
CA VAL A 264 -29.45 2.54 -25.05
C VAL A 264 -30.78 2.57 -25.77
N LYS A 265 -30.74 2.86 -27.06
CA LYS A 265 -31.91 2.88 -27.93
C LYS A 265 -31.77 1.81 -29.00
N ALA A 266 -32.86 1.16 -29.31
CA ALA A 266 -32.94 0.19 -30.42
C ALA A 266 -33.99 0.62 -31.43
N GLY A 267 -33.84 0.17 -32.65
CA GLY A 267 -34.77 0.49 -33.73
C GLY A 267 -34.37 -0.16 -35.05
N SER A 268 -35.21 0.00 -36.07
CA SER A 268 -34.88 -0.38 -37.42
C SER A 268 -34.02 0.67 -38.12
N THR A 269 -33.03 0.27 -38.90
CA THR A 269 -32.20 1.18 -39.69
C THR A 269 -32.77 1.43 -41.09
N GLN A 270 -33.90 0.84 -41.42
CA GLN A 270 -34.62 1.06 -42.68
C GLN A 270 -36.12 1.28 -42.41
N ASP A 271 -36.82 1.77 -43.41
CA ASP A 271 -38.22 2.18 -43.30
C ASP A 271 -39.09 1.21 -42.50
N ALA A 272 -39.98 1.77 -41.67
CA ALA A 272 -40.95 1.05 -40.86
C ALA A 272 -42.09 0.54 -41.71
N ASP A 273 -41.78 -0.23 -42.76
CA ASP A 273 -42.82 -1.01 -43.43
C ASP A 273 -43.29 -2.15 -42.52
N ASN A 274 -44.43 -2.76 -42.84
CA ASN A 274 -45.20 -3.65 -41.97
C ASN A 274 -44.46 -4.87 -41.41
N ASN A 275 -43.14 -5.00 -41.64
CA ASN A 275 -42.38 -6.19 -41.26
C ASN A 275 -40.96 -5.95 -40.70
N ASN A 276 -40.57 -4.67 -40.44
CA ASN A 276 -39.24 -4.32 -39.95
C ASN A 276 -39.22 -4.13 -38.43
N TYR A 277 -39.29 -5.23 -37.69
CA TYR A 277 -39.21 -5.20 -36.23
C TYR A 277 -37.81 -5.47 -35.70
N THR A 278 -37.47 -4.79 -34.64
CA THR A 278 -36.36 -5.10 -33.73
C THR A 278 -36.93 -5.62 -32.44
N TYR A 279 -36.50 -6.76 -31.97
CA TYR A 279 -36.98 -7.41 -30.77
C TYR A 279 -35.87 -7.43 -29.71
N ILE A 280 -36.24 -7.15 -28.48
CA ILE A 280 -35.35 -7.21 -27.30
C ILE A 280 -35.82 -8.36 -26.42
N ASN A 281 -34.87 -9.18 -25.96
CA ASN A 281 -35.06 -10.33 -25.07
C ASN A 281 -35.97 -11.44 -25.59
N ARG A 282 -36.27 -11.45 -26.90
CA ARG A 282 -37.06 -12.48 -27.55
C ARG A 282 -36.64 -12.69 -28.99
N PRO A 283 -36.82 -13.86 -29.56
CA PRO A 283 -36.68 -14.08 -31.01
C PRO A 283 -37.81 -13.40 -31.81
N ALA A 284 -37.69 -13.41 -33.12
CA ALA A 284 -38.68 -12.85 -34.04
C ALA A 284 -40.00 -13.63 -33.98
N ASN A 285 -39.94 -14.96 -34.15
CA ASN A 285 -41.07 -15.84 -33.88
C ASN A 285 -41.17 -16.12 -32.41
N TYR A 286 -42.34 -15.90 -31.84
CA TYR A 286 -42.59 -15.94 -30.41
C TYR A 286 -43.87 -16.68 -30.09
N ASP A 287 -43.85 -17.97 -30.45
CA ASP A 287 -44.91 -18.91 -30.13
C ASP A 287 -44.73 -19.44 -28.69
N ASP A 288 -45.75 -19.99 -28.09
CA ASP A 288 -45.66 -20.61 -26.77
C ASP A 288 -45.12 -22.03 -26.87
N GLY A 289 -43.84 -22.13 -27.20
CA GLY A 289 -43.13 -23.40 -27.38
C GLY A 289 -41.91 -23.51 -26.46
N ASN A 290 -41.65 -24.67 -25.91
CA ASN A 290 -40.50 -24.97 -25.05
C ASN A 290 -39.11 -24.85 -25.75
N TYR A 291 -39.12 -24.63 -27.04
CA TYR A 291 -37.93 -24.40 -27.89
C TYR A 291 -37.64 -22.90 -28.07
N ILE A 292 -38.47 -22.01 -27.53
CA ILE A 292 -38.32 -20.57 -27.61
C ILE A 292 -37.78 -20.04 -26.28
N ASN A 293 -36.74 -19.19 -26.34
CA ASN A 293 -36.07 -18.68 -25.13
C ASN A 293 -36.33 -17.18 -24.96
N ASN A 294 -36.63 -16.78 -23.75
CA ASN A 294 -36.52 -15.38 -23.30
C ASN A 294 -35.16 -15.13 -22.70
N GLY A 295 -34.59 -13.98 -23.03
CA GLY A 295 -33.31 -13.54 -22.47
C GLY A 295 -33.46 -12.41 -21.47
N ALA A 296 -32.38 -12.09 -20.83
CA ALA A 296 -32.24 -10.88 -20.04
C ALA A 296 -31.06 -10.07 -20.60
N SER A 297 -31.22 -8.77 -20.66
CA SER A 297 -30.19 -7.83 -21.10
C SER A 297 -29.73 -6.98 -19.94
N THR A 298 -28.45 -6.64 -19.91
CA THR A 298 -27.84 -5.83 -18.85
C THR A 298 -27.13 -4.61 -19.39
N PHE A 299 -27.22 -3.52 -18.69
CA PHE A 299 -26.51 -2.29 -18.97
C PHE A 299 -25.81 -1.79 -17.69
N THR A 300 -24.48 -1.78 -17.71
CA THR A 300 -23.66 -1.46 -16.56
C THR A 300 -22.76 -0.28 -16.85
N LEU A 301 -22.71 0.67 -15.93
CA LEU A 301 -21.82 1.82 -15.91
C LEU A 301 -20.86 1.68 -14.74
N MET A 302 -19.56 1.87 -14.97
CA MET A 302 -18.54 1.90 -13.94
C MET A 302 -17.79 3.22 -14.00
N GLU A 303 -17.79 3.98 -12.91
CA GLU A 303 -16.91 5.13 -12.81
C GLU A 303 -15.49 4.67 -12.48
N ILE A 304 -14.57 5.09 -13.31
CA ILE A 304 -13.13 4.84 -13.17
C ILE A 304 -12.46 6.15 -12.79
N ALA A 305 -11.66 6.15 -11.70
CA ALA A 305 -10.85 7.30 -11.33
C ALA A 305 -9.91 7.67 -12.48
N GLY A 306 -9.88 8.96 -12.83
CA GLY A 306 -9.01 9.51 -13.87
C GLY A 306 -7.78 10.21 -13.30
#